data_dc7d2a24f4d0870d5bffef1b87988f97
#
_entry.id   dc7d2a24f4d0870d5bffef1b87988f97
#
_cell.length_a   1.000
_cell.length_b   1.000
_cell.length_c   1.000
_cell.angle_alpha   90.00
_cell.angle_beta   90.00
_cell.angle_gamma   90.00
#
_symmetry.space_group_name_H-M   'P 1'
#
loop_
_entity.id
_entity.type
_entity.pdbx_description
1 polymer ?
#
loop_
_entity_poly.entity_id
_entity_poly.type
_entity_poly.pdbx_seq_one_letter_code
_entity_poly.pdbx_strand_id
1 'polypeptide(L)'
;MKKIFVRALSFVFAALLLCTLMSVCAFAAYDDAETVTLSGRGAVYAPADTVTINVSIETTAKKESAAKAENDEILAKLKSLGHGDVSEESYFSYEDMATGKTSVSRFLIYTTDDVASVGDITKKMIDIGVTGINCICYSVKDRKPYENEALKAAIEDAEKKAEFLGLSMKLSEINEFFCHPYCDMGMCGGNDGMVMIECEVSVIYKK
;
A
#
# COMPACT_ATOMS: atom_id res chain seq x y z
N MET A 1 -31.05 69.98 3.36
CA MET A 1 -30.47 68.75 3.89
C MET A 1 -31.21 67.47 3.42
N LYS A 2 -32.54 67.37 3.46
CA LYS A 2 -33.27 66.13 3.05
C LYS A 2 -33.05 65.71 1.59
N LYS A 3 -32.90 66.65 0.64
CA LYS A 3 -32.70 66.29 -0.80
C LYS A 3 -31.30 65.71 -1.12
N ILE A 4 -30.30 66.06 -0.34
CA ILE A 4 -28.93 65.53 -0.49
C ILE A 4 -28.84 64.07 0.06
N PHE A 5 -29.54 63.83 1.18
CA PHE A 5 -29.58 62.50 1.81
C PHE A 5 -30.28 61.47 0.94
N VAL A 6 -31.39 61.84 0.26
CA VAL A 6 -32.12 60.94 -0.65
C VAL A 6 -31.29 60.61 -1.90
N ARG A 7 -30.48 61.55 -2.42
CA ARG A 7 -29.62 61.34 -3.57
C ARG A 7 -28.41 60.42 -3.20
N ALA A 8 -27.83 60.58 -2.01
CA ALA A 8 -26.76 59.72 -1.54
C ALA A 8 -27.26 58.29 -1.30
N LEU A 9 -28.45 58.12 -0.74
CA LEU A 9 -29.05 56.81 -0.49
C LEU A 9 -29.38 56.06 -1.81
N SER A 10 -29.84 56.82 -2.84
CA SER A 10 -30.12 56.25 -4.18
C SER A 10 -28.84 55.78 -4.89
N PHE A 11 -27.69 56.46 -4.71
CA PHE A 11 -26.42 56.03 -5.26
C PHE A 11 -25.87 54.77 -4.58
N VAL A 12 -26.02 54.63 -3.28
CA VAL A 12 -25.60 53.45 -2.53
C VAL A 12 -26.43 52.23 -2.94
N PHE A 13 -27.73 52.42 -3.13
CA PHE A 13 -28.64 51.33 -3.56
C PHE A 13 -28.33 50.89 -5.01
N ALA A 14 -28.01 51.81 -5.92
CA ALA A 14 -27.62 51.51 -7.28
C ALA A 14 -26.27 50.76 -7.35
N ALA A 15 -25.30 51.17 -6.50
CA ALA A 15 -24.01 50.48 -6.39
C ALA A 15 -24.12 49.07 -5.82
N LEU A 16 -24.99 48.86 -4.80
CA LEU A 16 -25.30 47.52 -4.26
C LEU A 16 -25.94 46.60 -5.29
N LEU A 17 -26.88 47.12 -6.09
CA LEU A 17 -27.53 46.36 -7.17
C LEU A 17 -26.55 45.99 -8.28
N LEU A 18 -25.60 46.87 -8.62
CA LEU A 18 -24.54 46.56 -9.61
C LEU A 18 -23.58 45.48 -9.09
N CYS A 19 -23.21 45.49 -7.82
CA CYS A 19 -22.37 44.48 -7.21
C CYS A 19 -23.05 43.10 -7.17
N THR A 20 -24.37 43.04 -6.96
CA THR A 20 -25.09 41.74 -6.98
C THR A 20 -25.25 41.20 -8.41
N LEU A 21 -25.38 42.06 -9.41
CA LEU A 21 -25.41 41.65 -10.82
C LEU A 21 -24.04 41.13 -11.31
N MET A 22 -22.93 41.70 -10.83
CA MET A 22 -21.57 41.19 -11.17
C MET A 22 -21.24 39.87 -10.48
N SER A 23 -21.78 39.58 -9.28
CA SER A 23 -21.55 38.29 -8.63
C SER A 23 -22.28 37.12 -9.29
N VAL A 24 -23.35 37.37 -10.04
CA VAL A 24 -24.06 36.32 -10.79
C VAL A 24 -23.33 35.94 -12.09
N CYS A 25 -22.57 36.86 -12.70
CA CYS A 25 -21.80 36.57 -13.90
C CYS A 25 -20.49 35.77 -13.65
N ALA A 26 -20.00 35.74 -12.41
CA ALA A 26 -18.79 34.98 -12.09
C ALA A 26 -19.01 33.47 -11.97
N PHE A 27 -20.26 33.00 -11.93
CA PHE A 27 -20.61 31.57 -11.92
C PHE A 27 -20.94 30.98 -13.31
N ALA A 28 -20.90 31.77 -14.37
CA ALA A 28 -21.31 31.34 -15.72
C ALA A 28 -20.14 30.97 -16.66
N ALA A 29 -18.94 30.80 -16.14
CA ALA A 29 -17.82 30.28 -16.90
C ALA A 29 -17.36 28.91 -16.33
N TYR A 30 -18.31 28.08 -15.95
CA TYR A 30 -18.03 26.64 -15.89
C TYR A 30 -18.15 26.15 -17.33
N ASP A 31 -16.99 25.87 -17.90
CA ASP A 31 -16.87 25.28 -19.23
C ASP A 31 -17.68 23.96 -19.20
N ASP A 32 -18.85 23.95 -19.87
CA ASP A 32 -19.74 22.81 -20.02
C ASP A 32 -19.10 21.76 -20.97
N ALA A 33 -17.80 21.53 -20.83
CA ALA A 33 -17.18 20.35 -21.42
C ALA A 33 -17.73 19.15 -20.65
N GLU A 34 -18.75 18.48 -21.24
CA GLU A 34 -19.23 17.20 -20.71
C GLU A 34 -18.01 16.29 -20.51
N THR A 35 -17.64 16.11 -19.26
CA THR A 35 -16.56 15.20 -18.85
C THR A 35 -17.17 14.00 -18.14
N VAL A 36 -16.62 12.83 -18.42
CA VAL A 36 -16.98 11.60 -17.72
C VAL A 36 -15.70 11.03 -17.14
N THR A 37 -15.71 10.75 -15.84
CA THR A 37 -14.61 10.06 -15.15
C THR A 37 -14.94 8.58 -15.06
N LEU A 38 -14.04 7.74 -15.55
CA LEU A 38 -14.15 6.28 -15.47
C LEU A 38 -12.90 5.73 -14.75
N SER A 39 -13.10 4.71 -13.92
CA SER A 39 -11.99 3.95 -13.37
C SER A 39 -11.74 2.69 -14.21
N GLY A 40 -10.47 2.37 -14.38
CA GLY A 40 -10.02 1.12 -14.97
C GLY A 40 -9.13 0.34 -14.00
N ARG A 41 -9.15 -0.98 -14.12
CA ARG A 41 -8.30 -1.89 -13.32
C ARG A 41 -7.58 -2.87 -14.22
N GLY A 42 -6.31 -3.10 -13.91
CA GLY A 42 -5.49 -4.08 -14.58
C GLY A 42 -4.63 -4.83 -13.59
N ALA A 43 -4.46 -6.13 -13.79
CA ALA A 43 -3.64 -6.97 -12.95
C ALA A 43 -2.73 -7.87 -13.79
N VAL A 44 -1.51 -8.06 -13.30
CA VAL A 44 -0.50 -8.93 -13.90
C VAL A 44 0.08 -9.84 -12.82
N TYR A 45 0.37 -11.07 -13.17
CA TYR A 45 1.05 -12.02 -12.29
C TYR A 45 2.52 -12.12 -12.67
N ALA A 46 3.39 -11.85 -11.70
CA ALA A 46 4.84 -11.92 -11.85
C ALA A 46 5.40 -13.08 -11.01
N PRO A 47 6.38 -13.85 -11.51
CA PRO A 47 7.06 -14.84 -10.68
C PRO A 47 7.84 -14.12 -9.57
N ALA A 48 7.70 -14.58 -8.33
CA ALA A 48 8.47 -14.08 -7.21
C ALA A 48 9.95 -14.43 -7.38
N ASP A 49 10.84 -13.50 -7.08
CA ASP A 49 12.28 -13.66 -7.06
C ASP A 49 12.90 -13.41 -5.68
N THR A 50 12.08 -13.02 -4.71
CA THR A 50 12.49 -12.75 -3.33
C THR A 50 11.35 -13.13 -2.38
N VAL A 51 11.72 -13.66 -1.22
CA VAL A 51 10.80 -13.97 -0.13
C VAL A 51 11.29 -13.34 1.15
N THR A 52 10.37 -12.70 1.86
CA THR A 52 10.58 -12.17 3.20
C THR A 52 9.75 -12.99 4.18
N ILE A 53 10.40 -13.52 5.22
CA ILE A 53 9.77 -14.31 6.27
C ILE A 53 9.92 -13.57 7.59
N ASN A 54 8.79 -13.15 8.18
CA ASN A 54 8.77 -12.53 9.49
C ASN A 54 8.70 -13.62 10.56
N VAL A 55 9.71 -13.69 11.39
CA VAL A 55 9.86 -14.71 12.42
C VAL A 55 9.97 -14.11 13.81
N SER A 56 9.58 -14.88 14.82
CA SER A 56 9.79 -14.53 16.21
C SER A 56 10.53 -15.62 16.94
N ILE A 57 11.41 -15.21 17.87
CA ILE A 57 12.09 -16.07 18.83
C ILE A 57 11.68 -15.60 20.22
N GLU A 58 11.03 -16.46 20.97
CA GLU A 58 10.68 -16.21 22.36
C GLU A 58 11.30 -17.29 23.26
N THR A 59 12.01 -16.85 24.29
CA THR A 59 12.66 -17.72 25.29
C THR A 59 12.32 -17.24 26.68
N THR A 60 12.13 -18.18 27.61
CA THR A 60 11.71 -17.85 28.99
C THR A 60 12.57 -18.59 29.99
N ALA A 61 13.14 -17.86 30.95
CA ALA A 61 13.93 -18.45 32.04
C ALA A 61 13.71 -17.69 33.37
N LYS A 62 14.19 -18.28 34.49
CA LYS A 62 14.17 -17.60 35.78
C LYS A 62 15.09 -16.38 35.85
N LYS A 63 16.13 -16.36 35.01
CA LYS A 63 17.10 -15.24 34.95
C LYS A 63 17.06 -14.72 33.49
N GLU A 64 16.97 -13.42 33.35
CA GLU A 64 17.02 -12.76 32.04
C GLU A 64 18.24 -13.17 31.21
N SER A 65 19.41 -13.25 31.88
CA SER A 65 20.65 -13.66 31.19
C SER A 65 20.59 -15.06 30.58
N ALA A 66 19.84 -15.98 31.19
CA ALA A 66 19.67 -17.34 30.65
C ALA A 66 18.68 -17.33 29.45
N ALA A 67 17.56 -16.63 29.59
CA ALA A 67 16.62 -16.46 28.48
C ALA A 67 17.29 -15.78 27.29
N LYS A 68 18.07 -14.72 27.54
CA LYS A 68 18.82 -14.03 26.47
C LYS A 68 19.85 -14.93 25.79
N ALA A 69 20.61 -15.70 26.57
CA ALA A 69 21.63 -16.61 26.00
C ALA A 69 21.02 -17.66 25.09
N GLU A 70 19.88 -18.24 25.47
CA GLU A 70 19.13 -19.19 24.62
C GLU A 70 18.60 -18.50 23.35
N ASN A 71 18.05 -17.28 23.48
CA ASN A 71 17.57 -16.50 22.35
C ASN A 71 18.70 -16.16 21.37
N ASP A 72 19.86 -15.76 21.87
CA ASP A 72 21.05 -15.45 21.06
C ASP A 72 21.60 -16.72 20.36
N GLU A 73 21.50 -17.90 20.97
CA GLU A 73 21.88 -19.18 20.34
C GLU A 73 20.97 -19.51 19.16
N ILE A 74 19.65 -19.36 19.32
CA ILE A 74 18.68 -19.60 18.23
C ILE A 74 18.92 -18.60 17.10
N LEU A 75 19.17 -17.32 17.40
CA LEU A 75 19.51 -16.31 16.40
C LEU A 75 20.78 -16.68 15.62
N ALA A 76 21.82 -17.17 16.32
CA ALA A 76 23.06 -17.59 15.70
C ALA A 76 22.83 -18.77 14.74
N LYS A 77 22.01 -19.75 15.15
CA LYS A 77 21.60 -20.88 14.29
C LYS A 77 20.81 -20.38 13.07
N LEU A 78 19.86 -19.44 13.25
CA LEU A 78 19.09 -18.85 12.17
C LEU A 78 19.99 -18.16 11.13
N LYS A 79 20.95 -17.35 11.58
CA LYS A 79 21.96 -16.72 10.70
C LYS A 79 22.83 -17.72 9.98
N SER A 80 23.06 -18.90 10.56
CA SER A 80 23.88 -19.96 9.96
C SER A 80 23.15 -20.83 8.94
N LEU A 81 21.84 -20.66 8.73
CA LEU A 81 21.10 -21.40 7.69
C LEU A 81 21.61 -21.14 6.27
N GLY A 82 22.23 -19.97 6.02
CA GLY A 82 23.03 -19.70 4.83
C GLY A 82 22.26 -19.48 3.53
N HIS A 83 20.93 -19.45 3.57
CA HIS A 83 20.08 -19.29 2.39
C HIS A 83 19.53 -17.85 2.24
N GLY A 84 19.85 -16.92 3.14
CA GLY A 84 19.34 -15.56 3.14
C GLY A 84 19.96 -14.69 4.21
N ASP A 85 19.48 -13.45 4.26
CA ASP A 85 19.90 -12.42 5.20
C ASP A 85 18.90 -12.30 6.37
N VAL A 86 19.43 -12.06 7.58
CA VAL A 86 18.65 -11.88 8.80
C VAL A 86 18.85 -10.47 9.33
N SER A 87 17.77 -9.70 9.41
CA SER A 87 17.74 -8.39 10.10
C SER A 87 16.86 -8.45 11.35
N GLU A 88 17.23 -7.69 12.38
CA GLU A 88 16.45 -7.56 13.60
C GLU A 88 15.52 -6.36 13.48
N GLU A 89 14.24 -6.56 13.71
CA GLU A 89 13.21 -5.51 13.68
C GLU A 89 12.98 -4.95 15.09
N SER A 90 12.84 -5.85 16.08
CA SER A 90 12.67 -5.44 17.45
C SER A 90 13.15 -6.50 18.44
N TYR A 91 13.54 -6.03 19.64
CA TYR A 91 13.95 -6.83 20.77
C TYR A 91 13.35 -6.24 22.05
N PHE A 92 12.79 -7.08 22.89
CA PHE A 92 12.35 -6.67 24.24
C PHE A 92 12.40 -7.83 25.22
N SER A 93 12.54 -7.49 26.51
CA SER A 93 12.40 -8.44 27.60
C SER A 93 11.35 -7.95 28.61
N TYR A 94 10.65 -8.88 29.22
CA TYR A 94 9.67 -8.57 30.26
C TYR A 94 9.67 -9.67 31.33
N GLU A 95 9.42 -9.27 32.58
CA GLU A 95 9.25 -10.19 33.69
C GLU A 95 7.76 -10.48 33.90
N ASP A 96 7.42 -11.76 33.89
CA ASP A 96 6.09 -12.21 34.28
C ASP A 96 5.97 -12.24 35.78
N MET A 97 5.28 -11.25 36.35
CA MET A 97 5.08 -11.08 37.80
C MET A 97 4.40 -12.27 38.46
N ALA A 98 3.61 -13.07 37.73
CA ALA A 98 2.92 -14.23 38.29
C ALA A 98 3.84 -15.43 38.44
N THR A 99 4.80 -15.60 37.53
CA THR A 99 5.73 -16.76 37.54
C THR A 99 7.12 -16.42 38.00
N GLY A 100 7.48 -15.12 38.08
CA GLY A 100 8.83 -14.63 38.38
C GLY A 100 9.86 -15.07 37.34
N LYS A 101 9.42 -15.31 36.10
CA LYS A 101 10.28 -15.64 34.99
C LYS A 101 10.40 -14.44 34.03
N THR A 102 11.54 -14.33 33.39
CA THR A 102 11.75 -13.34 32.34
C THR A 102 11.61 -14.00 30.97
N SER A 103 10.79 -13.41 30.11
CA SER A 103 10.71 -13.74 28.69
C SER A 103 11.50 -12.73 27.87
N VAL A 104 12.24 -13.24 26.90
CA VAL A 104 12.98 -12.45 25.90
C VAL A 104 12.36 -12.77 24.54
N SER A 105 11.86 -11.73 23.88
CA SER A 105 11.25 -11.82 22.56
C SER A 105 12.04 -11.01 21.55
N ARG A 106 12.23 -11.59 20.38
CA ARG A 106 12.91 -10.99 19.24
C ARG A 106 12.10 -11.20 17.97
N PHE A 107 11.85 -10.12 17.25
CA PHE A 107 11.21 -10.15 15.95
C PHE A 107 12.28 -9.89 14.89
N LEU A 108 12.27 -10.74 13.87
CA LEU A 108 13.30 -10.79 12.84
C LEU A 108 12.66 -10.88 11.47
N ILE A 109 13.35 -10.31 10.49
CA ILE A 109 13.05 -10.45 9.08
C ILE A 109 14.14 -11.30 8.44
N TYR A 110 13.74 -12.42 7.88
CA TYR A 110 14.61 -13.27 7.06
C TYR A 110 14.26 -13.08 5.59
N THR A 111 15.22 -12.68 4.77
CA THR A 111 15.03 -12.43 3.34
C THR A 111 15.87 -13.41 2.53
N THR A 112 15.26 -14.05 1.53
CA THR A 112 15.93 -15.00 0.64
C THR A 112 15.46 -14.87 -0.80
N ASP A 113 16.37 -15.15 -1.74
CA ASP A 113 16.06 -15.28 -3.17
C ASP A 113 15.76 -16.75 -3.56
N ASP A 114 15.93 -17.68 -2.64
CA ASP A 114 15.63 -19.11 -2.84
C ASP A 114 14.14 -19.39 -2.60
N VAL A 115 13.32 -18.88 -3.52
CA VAL A 115 11.85 -19.00 -3.48
C VAL A 115 11.39 -20.46 -3.40
N ALA A 116 12.08 -21.34 -4.12
CA ALA A 116 11.72 -22.76 -4.21
C ALA A 116 11.91 -23.51 -2.88
N SER A 117 12.87 -23.09 -2.07
CA SER A 117 13.25 -23.76 -0.82
C SER A 117 12.51 -23.20 0.42
N VAL A 118 11.59 -22.26 0.28
CA VAL A 118 10.91 -21.60 1.42
C VAL A 118 10.29 -22.59 2.40
N GLY A 119 9.64 -23.65 1.89
CA GLY A 119 9.07 -24.71 2.74
C GLY A 119 10.12 -25.46 3.58
N ASP A 120 11.26 -25.75 3.01
CA ASP A 120 12.37 -26.42 3.73
C ASP A 120 13.06 -25.45 4.69
N ILE A 121 13.23 -24.19 4.30
CA ILE A 121 13.79 -23.14 5.15
C ILE A 121 12.92 -22.92 6.39
N THR A 122 11.61 -22.77 6.22
CA THR A 122 10.67 -22.58 7.35
C THR A 122 10.66 -23.80 8.28
N LYS A 123 10.75 -25.01 7.75
CA LYS A 123 10.87 -26.21 8.56
C LYS A 123 12.17 -26.21 9.38
N LYS A 124 13.31 -25.91 8.76
CA LYS A 124 14.59 -25.77 9.48
C LYS A 124 14.54 -24.69 10.55
N MET A 125 13.85 -23.55 10.31
CA MET A 125 13.67 -22.50 11.31
C MET A 125 12.94 -23.02 12.56
N ILE A 126 11.91 -23.82 12.41
CA ILE A 126 11.20 -24.46 13.51
C ILE A 126 12.13 -25.43 14.25
N ASP A 127 12.86 -26.26 13.51
CA ASP A 127 13.76 -27.29 14.08
C ASP A 127 14.90 -26.68 14.92
N ILE A 128 15.36 -25.46 14.60
CA ILE A 128 16.40 -24.75 15.38
C ILE A 128 15.86 -23.95 16.56
N GLY A 129 14.52 -23.87 16.75
CA GLY A 129 13.89 -23.23 17.89
C GLY A 129 13.23 -21.87 17.62
N VAL A 130 13.03 -21.47 16.36
CA VAL A 130 12.18 -20.33 16.02
C VAL A 130 10.76 -20.62 16.54
N THR A 131 10.19 -19.72 17.33
CA THR A 131 8.92 -19.94 18.04
C THR A 131 7.69 -19.52 17.23
N GLY A 132 7.89 -18.64 16.25
CA GLY A 132 6.79 -18.20 15.37
C GLY A 132 7.26 -17.84 13.96
N ILE A 133 6.47 -18.25 12.96
CA ILE A 133 6.54 -17.76 11.60
C ILE A 133 5.28 -16.94 11.39
N ASN A 134 5.43 -15.61 11.41
CA ASN A 134 4.29 -14.70 11.49
C ASN A 134 3.74 -14.37 10.10
N CYS A 135 4.61 -14.25 9.10
CA CYS A 135 4.24 -13.96 7.72
C CYS A 135 5.31 -14.46 6.75
N ILE A 136 4.88 -14.90 5.57
CA ILE A 136 5.76 -15.22 4.43
C ILE A 136 5.27 -14.37 3.26
N CYS A 137 6.08 -13.39 2.85
CA CYS A 137 5.76 -12.46 1.77
C CYS A 137 6.61 -12.76 0.54
N TYR A 138 5.98 -13.09 -0.56
CA TYR A 138 6.60 -13.21 -1.87
C TYR A 138 6.66 -11.84 -2.54
N SER A 139 7.77 -11.50 -3.17
CA SER A 139 7.95 -10.22 -3.84
C SER A 139 8.78 -10.33 -5.11
N VAL A 140 8.77 -9.26 -5.89
CA VAL A 140 9.56 -9.10 -7.11
C VAL A 140 10.46 -7.87 -6.93
N LYS A 141 11.76 -8.00 -7.13
CA LYS A 141 12.75 -6.92 -6.96
C LYS A 141 12.55 -5.82 -7.98
N ASP A 142 12.42 -6.17 -9.25
CA ASP A 142 12.12 -5.21 -10.32
C ASP A 142 10.64 -5.32 -10.72
N ARG A 143 9.80 -4.53 -10.05
CA ARG A 143 8.36 -4.48 -10.31
C ARG A 143 7.98 -3.62 -11.51
N LYS A 144 8.86 -2.71 -11.93
CA LYS A 144 8.54 -1.68 -12.92
C LYS A 144 7.98 -2.21 -14.25
N PRO A 145 8.50 -3.29 -14.85
CA PRO A 145 7.93 -3.88 -16.07
C PRO A 145 6.48 -4.33 -15.88
N TYR A 146 6.18 -4.99 -14.76
CA TYR A 146 4.86 -5.52 -14.46
C TYR A 146 3.86 -4.41 -14.08
N GLU A 147 4.31 -3.37 -13.36
CA GLU A 147 3.51 -2.17 -13.07
C GLU A 147 3.09 -1.48 -14.38
N ASN A 148 3.99 -1.35 -15.34
CA ASN A 148 3.69 -0.76 -16.64
C ASN A 148 2.68 -1.61 -17.43
N GLU A 149 2.77 -2.93 -17.37
CA GLU A 149 1.83 -3.84 -18.04
C GLU A 149 0.45 -3.79 -17.37
N ALA A 150 0.40 -3.81 -16.03
CA ALA A 150 -0.84 -3.67 -15.28
C ALA A 150 -1.51 -2.31 -15.51
N LEU A 151 -0.72 -1.22 -15.57
CA LEU A 151 -1.21 0.11 -15.89
C LEU A 151 -1.83 0.18 -17.29
N LYS A 152 -1.15 -0.42 -18.27
CA LYS A 152 -1.70 -0.51 -19.65
C LYS A 152 -3.03 -1.25 -19.67
N ALA A 153 -3.12 -2.39 -18.98
CA ALA A 153 -4.36 -3.15 -18.87
C ALA A 153 -5.48 -2.36 -18.17
N ALA A 154 -5.13 -1.55 -17.16
CA ALA A 154 -6.09 -0.68 -16.46
C ALA A 154 -6.65 0.42 -17.41
N ILE A 155 -5.79 1.04 -18.23
CA ILE A 155 -6.23 2.04 -19.22
C ILE A 155 -7.15 1.37 -20.25
N GLU A 156 -6.79 0.21 -20.79
CA GLU A 156 -7.61 -0.55 -21.73
C GLU A 156 -8.98 -0.95 -21.12
N ASP A 157 -9.04 -1.25 -19.84
CA ASP A 157 -10.31 -1.53 -19.15
C ASP A 157 -11.19 -0.28 -19.06
N ALA A 158 -10.61 0.89 -18.76
CA ALA A 158 -11.34 2.16 -18.76
C ALA A 158 -11.87 2.52 -20.19
N GLU A 159 -11.06 2.29 -21.22
CA GLU A 159 -11.45 2.49 -22.61
C GLU A 159 -12.62 1.59 -23.03
N LYS A 160 -12.57 0.30 -22.70
CA LYS A 160 -13.67 -0.65 -22.96
C LYS A 160 -14.97 -0.24 -22.25
N LYS A 161 -14.86 0.30 -21.03
CA LYS A 161 -16.03 0.84 -20.31
C LYS A 161 -16.61 2.06 -21.01
N ALA A 162 -15.75 2.96 -21.52
CA ALA A 162 -16.19 4.12 -22.31
C ALA A 162 -16.92 3.69 -23.59
N GLU A 163 -16.36 2.72 -24.32
CA GLU A 163 -16.98 2.15 -25.52
C GLU A 163 -18.34 1.50 -25.21
N PHE A 164 -18.42 0.70 -24.14
CA PHE A 164 -19.67 0.05 -23.71
C PHE A 164 -20.76 1.07 -23.37
N LEU A 165 -20.39 2.21 -22.80
CA LEU A 165 -21.31 3.31 -22.49
C LEU A 165 -21.67 4.14 -23.73
N GLY A 166 -21.14 3.83 -24.91
CA GLY A 166 -21.36 4.57 -26.14
C GLY A 166 -20.76 5.98 -26.12
N LEU A 167 -19.75 6.19 -25.31
CA LEU A 167 -19.05 7.47 -25.22
C LEU A 167 -18.09 7.59 -26.40
N SER A 168 -18.41 8.44 -27.37
CA SER A 168 -17.50 8.81 -28.48
C SER A 168 -16.44 9.85 -28.02
N MET A 169 -16.00 9.74 -26.81
CA MET A 169 -15.11 10.71 -26.13
C MET A 169 -13.66 10.26 -26.26
N LYS A 170 -12.76 11.23 -26.30
CA LYS A 170 -11.31 10.95 -26.27
C LYS A 170 -10.81 10.99 -24.85
N LEU A 171 -9.91 10.06 -24.52
CA LEU A 171 -9.09 10.13 -23.33
C LEU A 171 -8.43 11.51 -23.26
N SER A 172 -8.76 12.29 -22.24
CA SER A 172 -8.25 13.64 -22.04
C SER A 172 -7.11 13.67 -21.05
N GLU A 173 -7.26 12.95 -19.94
CA GLU A 173 -6.34 13.01 -18.83
C GLU A 173 -6.43 11.73 -17.97
N ILE A 174 -5.29 11.27 -17.49
CA ILE A 174 -5.21 10.30 -16.39
C ILE A 174 -5.06 11.12 -15.12
N ASN A 175 -6.09 11.10 -14.28
CA ASN A 175 -6.15 11.95 -13.10
C ASN A 175 -5.37 11.33 -11.93
N GLU A 176 -5.50 10.02 -11.76
CA GLU A 176 -4.85 9.27 -10.70
C GLU A 176 -4.53 7.87 -11.16
N PHE A 177 -3.37 7.33 -10.75
CA PHE A 177 -3.10 5.91 -10.88
C PHE A 177 -2.38 5.39 -9.63
N PHE A 178 -2.73 4.19 -9.22
CA PHE A 178 -2.07 3.47 -8.14
C PHE A 178 -1.69 2.09 -8.65
N CYS A 179 -0.45 1.69 -8.42
CA CYS A 179 0.00 0.33 -8.66
C CYS A 179 0.48 -0.26 -7.33
N HIS A 180 -0.14 -1.35 -6.92
CA HIS A 180 0.19 -2.03 -5.69
C HIS A 180 0.58 -3.48 -5.97
N PRO A 181 1.69 -3.98 -5.36
CA PRO A 181 1.80 -5.41 -5.18
C PRO A 181 0.71 -5.82 -4.19
N TYR A 182 -0.15 -6.72 -4.59
CA TYR A 182 -1.13 -7.29 -3.68
C TYR A 182 -0.42 -8.25 -2.73
N CYS A 183 0.05 -7.70 -1.61
CA CYS A 183 0.51 -8.44 -0.46
C CYS A 183 -0.60 -8.28 0.60
N ASP A 184 -1.62 -9.12 0.52
CA ASP A 184 -2.63 -9.16 1.57
C ASP A 184 -1.95 -9.60 2.86
N MET A 185 -2.06 -8.80 3.91
CA MET A 185 -1.49 -9.09 5.24
C MET A 185 -2.19 -10.29 5.88
N GLY A 186 -2.01 -11.45 5.33
CA GLY A 186 -2.62 -12.72 5.79
C GLY A 186 -2.66 -13.82 4.73
N MET A 187 -2.55 -13.46 3.46
CA MET A 187 -2.45 -14.42 2.35
C MET A 187 -1.41 -13.92 1.36
N CYS A 188 -0.16 -13.95 1.78
CA CYS A 188 0.95 -13.63 0.91
C CYS A 188 1.08 -14.69 -0.17
N GLY A 189 0.75 -14.31 -1.38
CA GLY A 189 0.97 -15.06 -2.60
C GLY A 189 0.16 -16.35 -2.71
N GLY A 190 -0.40 -16.62 -3.86
CA GLY A 190 -0.85 -17.96 -4.21
C GLY A 190 0.27 -18.97 -3.90
N ASN A 191 -0.10 -20.21 -3.61
CA ASN A 191 0.82 -21.31 -3.26
C ASN A 191 1.90 -21.61 -4.34
N ASP A 192 1.99 -20.82 -5.38
CA ASP A 192 2.72 -21.03 -6.63
C ASP A 192 3.87 -20.05 -6.84
N GLY A 193 4.19 -19.19 -5.86
CA GLY A 193 5.30 -18.23 -5.99
C GLY A 193 5.04 -17.10 -6.99
N MET A 194 3.77 -16.80 -7.29
CA MET A 194 3.38 -15.68 -8.14
C MET A 194 2.94 -14.48 -7.29
N VAL A 195 3.32 -13.29 -7.71
CA VAL A 195 2.93 -12.02 -7.09
C VAL A 195 1.95 -11.32 -8.03
N MET A 196 0.76 -10.99 -7.55
CA MET A 196 -0.18 -10.17 -8.31
C MET A 196 0.19 -8.69 -8.13
N ILE A 197 0.34 -7.99 -9.25
CA ILE A 197 0.53 -6.54 -9.29
C ILE A 197 -0.71 -5.94 -9.94
N GLU A 198 -1.47 -5.18 -9.17
CA GLU A 198 -2.69 -4.54 -9.62
C GLU A 198 -2.47 -3.03 -9.75
N CYS A 199 -2.95 -2.46 -10.85
CA CYS A 199 -3.01 -1.02 -11.06
C CYS A 199 -4.46 -0.57 -11.22
N GLU A 200 -4.80 0.55 -10.61
CA GLU A 200 -6.07 1.24 -10.77
C GLU A 200 -5.80 2.64 -11.34
N VAL A 201 -6.61 3.04 -12.32
CA VAL A 201 -6.54 4.36 -12.94
C VAL A 201 -7.87 5.08 -12.85
N SER A 202 -7.82 6.38 -12.68
CA SER A 202 -8.94 7.30 -12.85
C SER A 202 -8.72 8.14 -14.10
N VAL A 203 -9.61 8.03 -15.07
CA VAL A 203 -9.46 8.57 -16.42
C VAL A 203 -10.59 9.53 -16.72
N ILE A 204 -10.27 10.70 -17.23
CA ILE A 204 -11.23 11.71 -17.66
C ILE A 204 -11.36 11.68 -19.16
N TYR A 205 -12.61 11.49 -19.62
CA TYR A 205 -13.00 11.61 -21.01
C TYR A 205 -13.70 12.94 -21.23
N LYS A 206 -13.37 13.64 -22.32
CA LYS A 206 -14.04 14.86 -22.78
C LYS A 206 -14.71 14.63 -24.12
N LYS A 207 -15.89 15.21 -24.25
CA LYS A 207 -16.66 15.21 -25.51
C LYS A 207 -16.01 16.06 -26.57
#